data_fb4a0fb36314324718e17fabe4fb7d9b
#
_entry.id   fb4a0fb36314324718e17fabe4fb7d9b
#
_cell.length_a   1.000
_cell.length_b   1.000
_cell.length_c   1.000
_cell.angle_alpha   90.00
_cell.angle_beta   90.00
_cell.angle_gamma   90.00
#
_symmetry.space_group_name_H-M   'P 1'
#
loop_
_entity.id
_entity.type
_entity.pdbx_description
1 polymer ?
#
loop_
_entity_poly.entity_id
_entity_poly.type
_entity_poly.pdbx_seq_one_letter_code
_entity_poly.pdbx_strand_id
1 'polypeptide(L)'
;MDENKKRALAAALGQIEKQFGKGSVMRMGDRVVEAAEVIGTGSLMLDIALGIGGLPKGRVVEIYGPESSGKTTLTLQAIAQCQKAGGTAAFIDAEHALDPVYAAKLGVNVDDLLLSQPDTGEQALEIADMLVRSAAVDIVVIDSVAALTPRAEIEGEMGDQLPGLQARLMSQALRKLTGNIKRSNTLVVFINQLRMKIGQMMPGQSPEVTTGGNALKFYASVRLDIRRIGAIKKGDEIIGNQTKIKVVKNKMAPPFKQVITEILYGQGISREGELIDMGVDAKLVEKAGAWYSIGEERIGQGKENARQYLKDNPELAERLEVALREKFVPAETKPGEDDGDADA
;
A
#
# COMPACT_ATOMS: atom_id res chain seq x y z
N MET A 1 28.74 22.08 -24.94
CA MET A 1 29.31 22.41 -23.61
C MET A 1 30.77 22.82 -23.86
N ASP A 2 31.21 23.95 -23.30
CA ASP A 2 32.59 24.45 -23.41
C ASP A 2 33.58 23.41 -22.82
N GLU A 3 34.73 23.24 -23.51
CA GLU A 3 35.76 22.23 -23.18
C GLU A 3 36.33 22.43 -21.76
N ASN A 4 36.45 23.70 -21.35
CA ASN A 4 36.86 24.03 -19.98
C ASN A 4 35.85 23.62 -18.93
N LYS A 5 34.54 23.71 -19.22
CA LYS A 5 33.48 23.22 -18.32
C LYS A 5 33.44 21.69 -18.23
N LYS A 6 33.74 20.98 -19.32
CA LYS A 6 33.84 19.51 -19.33
C LYS A 6 35.00 19.04 -18.45
N ARG A 7 36.16 19.66 -18.55
CA ARG A 7 37.35 19.34 -17.72
C ARG A 7 37.10 19.62 -16.24
N ALA A 8 36.50 20.77 -15.92
CA ALA A 8 36.17 21.12 -14.54
C ALA A 8 35.15 20.13 -13.94
N LEU A 9 34.13 19.73 -14.71
CA LEU A 9 33.15 18.74 -14.27
C LEU A 9 33.79 17.36 -14.04
N ALA A 10 34.65 16.90 -14.96
CA ALA A 10 35.35 15.62 -14.80
C ALA A 10 36.26 15.60 -13.56
N ALA A 11 36.98 16.71 -13.30
CA ALA A 11 37.80 16.84 -12.10
C ALA A 11 36.95 16.83 -10.81
N ALA A 12 35.80 17.52 -10.79
CA ALA A 12 34.89 17.51 -9.65
C ALA A 12 34.30 16.13 -9.38
N LEU A 13 33.85 15.41 -10.44
CA LEU A 13 33.34 14.04 -10.32
C LEU A 13 34.42 13.09 -9.79
N GLY A 14 35.65 13.17 -10.30
CA GLY A 14 36.77 12.37 -9.78
C GLY A 14 37.12 12.65 -8.32
N GLN A 15 37.01 13.91 -7.89
CA GLN A 15 37.21 14.30 -6.48
C GLN A 15 36.08 13.73 -5.60
N ILE A 16 34.82 13.79 -6.03
CA ILE A 16 33.66 13.25 -5.31
C ILE A 16 33.80 11.72 -5.18
N GLU A 17 34.11 11.03 -6.27
CA GLU A 17 34.31 9.58 -6.23
C GLU A 17 35.45 9.16 -5.31
N LYS A 18 36.54 9.93 -5.28
CA LYS A 18 37.70 9.67 -4.39
C LYS A 18 37.34 9.89 -2.93
N GLN A 19 36.48 10.85 -2.62
CA GLN A 19 36.10 11.22 -1.25
C GLN A 19 34.94 10.40 -0.70
N PHE A 20 33.95 10.08 -1.54
CA PHE A 20 32.69 9.47 -1.14
C PHE A 20 32.46 8.06 -1.72
N GLY A 21 33.35 7.57 -2.56
CA GLY A 21 33.26 6.27 -3.20
C GLY A 21 32.64 6.32 -4.60
N LYS A 22 32.90 5.26 -5.39
CA LYS A 22 32.33 5.10 -6.74
C LYS A 22 30.80 5.06 -6.67
N GLY A 23 30.15 5.74 -7.60
CA GLY A 23 28.67 5.79 -7.68
C GLY A 23 28.04 6.84 -6.79
N SER A 24 28.81 7.67 -6.06
CA SER A 24 28.28 8.81 -5.27
C SER A 24 27.59 9.86 -6.15
N VAL A 25 28.03 10.01 -7.38
CA VAL A 25 27.38 10.80 -8.43
C VAL A 25 27.31 9.97 -9.70
N MET A 26 26.13 9.87 -10.29
CA MET A 26 25.93 9.17 -11.56
C MET A 26 25.06 10.01 -12.49
N ARG A 27 25.18 9.81 -13.78
CA ARG A 27 24.23 10.40 -14.73
C ARG A 27 22.95 9.58 -14.72
N MET A 28 21.81 10.26 -14.79
CA MET A 28 20.52 9.57 -14.70
C MET A 28 20.30 8.61 -15.89
N GLY A 29 20.85 8.92 -17.07
CA GLY A 29 20.81 8.05 -18.25
C GLY A 29 21.68 6.78 -18.15
N ASP A 30 22.68 6.78 -17.25
CA ASP A 30 23.54 5.58 -17.03
C ASP A 30 22.92 4.59 -16.03
N ARG A 31 21.77 4.96 -15.44
CA ARG A 31 21.09 4.12 -14.47
C ARG A 31 20.13 3.17 -15.18
N VAL A 32 20.36 1.88 -15.04
CA VAL A 32 19.37 0.87 -15.40
C VAL A 32 18.16 1.10 -14.48
N VAL A 33 17.02 1.45 -15.05
CA VAL A 33 15.76 1.57 -14.29
C VAL A 33 15.28 0.16 -14.03
N GLU A 34 15.62 -0.37 -12.86
CA GLU A 34 15.04 -1.65 -12.40
C GLU A 34 13.56 -1.41 -12.08
N ALA A 35 12.71 -2.34 -12.49
CA ALA A 35 11.31 -2.35 -12.10
C ALA A 35 11.20 -2.36 -10.56
N ALA A 36 10.27 -1.59 -10.02
CA ALA A 36 10.08 -1.56 -8.58
C ALA A 36 9.51 -2.90 -8.10
N GLU A 37 10.20 -3.57 -7.18
CA GLU A 37 9.62 -4.72 -6.49
C GLU A 37 8.39 -4.28 -5.70
N VAL A 38 7.36 -5.10 -5.73
CA VAL A 38 6.07 -4.79 -5.11
C VAL A 38 5.52 -5.95 -4.29
N ILE A 39 4.66 -5.63 -3.34
CA ILE A 39 3.81 -6.58 -2.63
C ILE A 39 2.36 -6.32 -3.07
N GLY A 40 1.68 -7.35 -3.58
CA GLY A 40 0.27 -7.25 -3.95
C GLY A 40 -0.60 -6.86 -2.77
N THR A 41 -1.65 -6.10 -3.03
CA THR A 41 -2.57 -5.65 -1.97
C THR A 41 -3.65 -6.68 -1.63
N GLY A 42 -3.83 -7.70 -2.47
CA GLY A 42 -4.98 -8.59 -2.44
C GLY A 42 -6.19 -8.06 -3.21
N SER A 43 -6.11 -6.83 -3.72
CA SER A 43 -7.08 -6.20 -4.62
C SER A 43 -6.43 -5.95 -5.97
N LEU A 44 -6.89 -6.65 -7.00
CA LEU A 44 -6.38 -6.46 -8.37
C LEU A 44 -6.66 -5.04 -8.88
N MET A 45 -7.82 -4.49 -8.56
CA MET A 45 -8.18 -3.13 -8.93
C MET A 45 -7.21 -2.11 -8.33
N LEU A 46 -6.84 -2.29 -7.06
CA LEU A 46 -5.91 -1.39 -6.39
C LEU A 46 -4.48 -1.56 -6.92
N ASP A 47 -4.04 -2.79 -7.17
CA ASP A 47 -2.72 -3.09 -7.74
C ASP A 47 -2.54 -2.37 -9.09
N ILE A 48 -3.56 -2.40 -9.94
CA ILE A 48 -3.58 -1.68 -11.23
C ILE A 48 -3.65 -0.17 -11.03
N ALA A 49 -4.44 0.32 -10.07
CA ALA A 49 -4.54 1.75 -9.78
C ALA A 49 -3.22 2.33 -9.25
N LEU A 50 -2.42 1.54 -8.55
CA LEU A 50 -1.08 1.90 -8.11
C LEU A 50 -0.09 2.04 -9.28
N GLY A 51 -0.37 1.44 -10.44
CA GLY A 51 0.39 1.61 -11.68
C GLY A 51 1.69 0.82 -11.77
N ILE A 52 2.06 0.13 -10.70
CA ILE A 52 3.26 -0.72 -10.60
C ILE A 52 2.92 -2.15 -10.16
N GLY A 53 1.63 -2.49 -10.06
CA GLY A 53 1.18 -3.84 -9.72
C GLY A 53 1.10 -4.18 -8.23
N GLY A 54 1.29 -3.22 -7.33
CA GLY A 54 1.22 -3.42 -5.88
C GLY A 54 1.83 -2.30 -5.06
N LEU A 55 2.04 -2.54 -3.77
CA LEU A 55 2.71 -1.62 -2.85
C LEU A 55 4.24 -1.70 -3.02
N PRO A 56 4.95 -0.57 -3.18
CA PRO A 56 6.38 -0.57 -3.50
C PRO A 56 7.24 -1.00 -2.30
N LYS A 57 8.10 -2.00 -2.48
CA LYS A 57 9.15 -2.35 -1.52
C LYS A 57 10.20 -1.23 -1.41
N GLY A 58 10.90 -1.18 -0.30
CA GLY A 58 11.89 -0.13 -0.03
C GLY A 58 11.28 1.27 0.14
N ARG A 59 9.98 1.36 0.47
CA ARG A 59 9.24 2.61 0.59
C ARG A 59 8.35 2.65 1.84
N VAL A 60 7.95 3.87 2.19
CA VAL A 60 6.93 4.12 3.20
C VAL A 60 5.60 4.33 2.51
N VAL A 61 4.57 3.64 2.99
CA VAL A 61 3.18 3.77 2.56
C VAL A 61 2.33 4.20 3.74
N GLU A 62 1.42 5.14 3.55
CA GLU A 62 0.41 5.52 4.54
C GLU A 62 -0.99 5.12 4.03
N ILE A 63 -1.72 4.40 4.88
CA ILE A 63 -3.11 4.01 4.65
C ILE A 63 -3.95 4.68 5.73
N TYR A 64 -4.88 5.55 5.35
CA TYR A 64 -5.67 6.29 6.32
C TYR A 64 -7.14 6.36 5.94
N GLY A 65 -7.97 6.63 6.91
CA GLY A 65 -9.43 6.74 6.74
C GLY A 65 -10.16 6.68 8.06
N PRO A 66 -11.50 6.81 8.04
CA PRO A 66 -12.34 6.66 9.21
C PRO A 66 -12.18 5.28 9.87
N GLU A 67 -12.65 5.16 11.08
CA GLU A 67 -12.77 3.87 11.76
C GLU A 67 -13.64 2.90 10.94
N SER A 68 -13.35 1.60 11.04
CA SER A 68 -14.10 0.54 10.34
C SER A 68 -14.18 0.71 8.80
N SER A 69 -13.22 1.44 8.19
CA SER A 69 -13.16 1.64 6.73
C SER A 69 -12.45 0.51 5.97
N GLY A 70 -11.82 -0.46 6.67
CA GLY A 70 -11.10 -1.57 6.07
C GLY A 70 -9.57 -1.40 5.97
N LYS A 71 -8.98 -0.45 6.71
CA LYS A 71 -7.52 -0.21 6.72
C LYS A 71 -6.74 -1.46 7.13
N THR A 72 -7.05 -2.02 8.31
CA THR A 72 -6.41 -3.23 8.84
C THR A 72 -6.68 -4.44 7.94
N THR A 73 -7.89 -4.56 7.38
CA THR A 73 -8.23 -5.62 6.41
C THR A 73 -7.30 -5.59 5.19
N LEU A 74 -7.12 -4.42 4.58
CA LEU A 74 -6.23 -4.26 3.43
C LEU A 74 -4.77 -4.60 3.77
N THR A 75 -4.28 -4.17 4.94
CA THR A 75 -2.89 -4.45 5.34
C THR A 75 -2.67 -5.92 5.68
N LEU A 76 -3.64 -6.60 6.32
CA LEU A 76 -3.56 -8.03 6.57
C LEU A 76 -3.57 -8.83 5.26
N GLN A 77 -4.35 -8.43 4.27
CA GLN A 77 -4.31 -9.08 2.96
C GLN A 77 -2.99 -8.84 2.23
N ALA A 78 -2.39 -7.64 2.34
CA ALA A 78 -1.05 -7.39 1.82
C ALA A 78 0.01 -8.27 2.51
N ILE A 79 -0.10 -8.48 3.84
CA ILE A 79 0.74 -9.44 4.57
C ILE A 79 0.55 -10.86 4.02
N ALA A 80 -0.69 -11.29 3.82
CA ALA A 80 -0.99 -12.61 3.26
C ALA A 80 -0.37 -12.79 1.86
N GLN A 81 -0.43 -11.75 1.00
CA GLN A 81 0.22 -11.79 -0.31
C GLN A 81 1.76 -11.85 -0.19
N CYS A 82 2.35 -11.12 0.75
CA CYS A 82 3.78 -11.18 1.03
C CYS A 82 4.21 -12.59 1.44
N GLN A 83 3.53 -13.19 2.41
CA GLN A 83 3.81 -14.55 2.89
C GLN A 83 3.60 -15.61 1.80
N LYS A 84 2.54 -15.47 0.99
CA LYS A 84 2.28 -16.36 -0.15
C LYS A 84 3.42 -16.33 -1.19
N ALA A 85 4.09 -15.20 -1.33
CA ALA A 85 5.28 -15.05 -2.17
C ALA A 85 6.59 -15.51 -1.49
N GLY A 86 6.52 -16.07 -0.29
CA GLY A 86 7.67 -16.54 0.49
C GLY A 86 8.36 -15.43 1.31
N GLY A 87 7.75 -14.25 1.41
CA GLY A 87 8.30 -13.13 2.18
C GLY A 87 7.94 -13.20 3.68
N THR A 88 8.73 -12.48 4.47
CA THR A 88 8.57 -12.36 5.93
C THR A 88 7.82 -11.08 6.28
N ALA A 89 6.82 -11.19 7.17
CA ALA A 89 5.97 -10.09 7.59
C ALA A 89 6.05 -9.84 9.10
N ALA A 90 5.99 -8.56 9.47
CA ALA A 90 5.87 -8.13 10.87
C ALA A 90 4.70 -7.16 11.03
N PHE A 91 4.00 -7.29 12.15
CA PHE A 91 2.89 -6.43 12.55
C PHE A 91 3.18 -5.84 13.94
N ILE A 92 3.23 -4.52 14.00
CA ILE A 92 3.39 -3.75 15.24
C ILE A 92 2.02 -3.21 15.62
N ASP A 93 1.39 -3.90 16.57
CA ASP A 93 0.04 -3.64 17.05
C ASP A 93 0.06 -2.69 18.25
N ALA A 94 0.11 -1.39 17.98
CA ALA A 94 0.08 -0.38 19.03
C ALA A 94 -1.34 -0.13 19.60
N GLU A 95 -2.38 -0.64 18.94
CA GLU A 95 -3.77 -0.57 19.44
C GLU A 95 -4.14 -1.79 20.30
N HIS A 96 -3.31 -2.85 20.31
CA HIS A 96 -3.58 -4.13 20.99
C HIS A 96 -4.91 -4.78 20.56
N ALA A 97 -5.25 -4.65 19.29
CA ALA A 97 -6.57 -5.00 18.75
C ALA A 97 -6.54 -6.04 17.63
N LEU A 98 -5.36 -6.60 17.31
CA LEU A 98 -5.22 -7.61 16.26
C LEU A 98 -5.92 -8.92 16.68
N ASP A 99 -6.91 -9.33 15.89
CA ASP A 99 -7.57 -10.63 16.03
C ASP A 99 -6.86 -11.68 15.13
N PRO A 100 -6.18 -12.68 15.71
CA PRO A 100 -5.49 -13.71 14.94
C PRO A 100 -6.45 -14.61 14.15
N VAL A 101 -7.67 -14.80 14.63
CA VAL A 101 -8.69 -15.59 13.91
C VAL A 101 -9.13 -14.86 12.65
N TYR A 102 -9.32 -13.54 12.76
CA TYR A 102 -9.64 -12.73 11.61
C TYR A 102 -8.47 -12.66 10.62
N ALA A 103 -7.23 -12.48 11.08
CA ALA A 103 -6.05 -12.49 10.24
C ALA A 103 -5.90 -13.81 9.46
N ALA A 104 -6.08 -14.95 10.12
CA ALA A 104 -6.06 -16.27 9.48
C ALA A 104 -7.14 -16.40 8.39
N LYS A 105 -8.36 -15.90 8.63
CA LYS A 105 -9.44 -15.88 7.62
C LYS A 105 -9.11 -15.07 6.38
N LEU A 106 -8.27 -14.04 6.52
CA LEU A 106 -7.77 -13.22 5.41
C LEU A 106 -6.58 -13.85 4.67
N GLY A 107 -6.15 -15.04 5.08
CA GLY A 107 -5.06 -15.80 4.48
C GLY A 107 -3.68 -15.54 5.07
N VAL A 108 -3.61 -14.84 6.21
CA VAL A 108 -2.34 -14.65 6.94
C VAL A 108 -1.95 -15.96 7.61
N ASN A 109 -0.72 -16.40 7.38
CA ASN A 109 -0.11 -17.45 8.20
C ASN A 109 0.29 -16.82 9.55
N VAL A 110 -0.53 -17.04 10.57
CA VAL A 110 -0.36 -16.44 11.89
C VAL A 110 0.83 -17.02 12.65
N ASP A 111 1.23 -18.25 12.34
CA ASP A 111 2.36 -18.92 12.99
C ASP A 111 3.71 -18.30 12.54
N ASP A 112 3.77 -17.75 11.33
CA ASP A 112 4.96 -17.11 10.77
C ASP A 112 4.89 -15.57 10.85
N LEU A 113 3.80 -14.99 11.37
CA LEU A 113 3.68 -13.55 11.52
C LEU A 113 4.43 -13.05 12.76
N LEU A 114 5.42 -12.19 12.58
CA LEU A 114 6.08 -11.51 13.69
C LEU A 114 5.14 -10.46 14.27
N LEU A 115 4.68 -10.66 15.50
CA LEU A 115 3.80 -9.73 16.22
C LEU A 115 4.55 -9.02 17.34
N SER A 116 4.42 -7.70 17.43
CA SER A 116 4.91 -6.89 18.54
C SER A 116 3.79 -5.98 19.05
N GLN A 117 3.63 -5.89 20.37
CA GLN A 117 2.66 -5.04 21.05
C GLN A 117 3.38 -4.12 22.03
N PRO A 118 3.94 -3.00 21.54
CA PRO A 118 4.76 -2.09 22.35
C PRO A 118 3.89 -1.17 23.22
N ASP A 119 4.42 -0.80 24.39
CA ASP A 119 3.75 0.10 25.33
C ASP A 119 3.90 1.59 24.97
N THR A 120 4.94 1.95 24.21
CA THR A 120 5.24 3.35 23.84
C THR A 120 5.50 3.51 22.35
N GLY A 121 5.28 4.71 21.84
CA GLY A 121 5.57 5.04 20.43
C GLY A 121 7.06 4.94 20.09
N GLU A 122 7.95 5.29 21.04
CA GLU A 122 9.40 5.12 20.88
C GLU A 122 9.77 3.65 20.70
N GLN A 123 9.23 2.77 21.56
CA GLN A 123 9.47 1.32 21.49
C GLN A 123 8.97 0.74 20.17
N ALA A 124 7.76 1.11 19.74
CA ALA A 124 7.20 0.69 18.46
C ALA A 124 8.12 1.03 17.29
N LEU A 125 8.59 2.28 17.23
CA LEU A 125 9.41 2.78 16.13
C LEU A 125 10.85 2.27 16.18
N GLU A 126 11.39 1.98 17.37
CA GLU A 126 12.70 1.32 17.53
C GLU A 126 12.65 -0.14 17.08
N ILE A 127 11.59 -0.88 17.44
CA ILE A 127 11.38 -2.25 16.97
C ILE A 127 11.27 -2.26 15.44
N ALA A 128 10.49 -1.34 14.86
CA ALA A 128 10.39 -1.18 13.41
C ALA A 128 11.77 -0.93 12.77
N ASP A 129 12.59 -0.03 13.34
CA ASP A 129 13.93 0.27 12.83
C ASP A 129 14.86 -0.96 12.90
N MET A 130 14.79 -1.74 13.96
CA MET A 130 15.59 -2.96 14.13
C MET A 130 15.19 -4.02 13.10
N LEU A 131 13.89 -4.25 12.91
CA LEU A 131 13.36 -5.19 11.91
C LEU A 131 13.76 -4.77 10.48
N VAL A 132 13.60 -3.50 10.14
CA VAL A 132 14.00 -2.96 8.84
C VAL A 132 15.51 -3.10 8.62
N ARG A 133 16.33 -2.78 9.62
CA ARG A 133 17.80 -2.87 9.52
C ARG A 133 18.31 -4.27 9.37
N SER A 134 17.58 -5.27 9.85
CA SER A 134 17.96 -6.68 9.68
C SER A 134 17.94 -7.13 8.22
N ALA A 135 17.20 -6.41 7.35
CA ALA A 135 16.92 -6.77 5.97
C ALA A 135 16.31 -8.18 5.77
N ALA A 136 15.77 -8.76 6.86
CA ALA A 136 15.14 -10.09 6.85
C ALA A 136 13.60 -10.02 6.77
N VAL A 137 13.03 -8.81 6.78
CA VAL A 137 11.58 -8.59 6.76
C VAL A 137 11.19 -7.82 5.51
N ASP A 138 10.23 -8.34 4.76
CA ASP A 138 9.75 -7.75 3.51
C ASP A 138 8.70 -6.67 3.72
N ILE A 139 7.84 -6.87 4.72
CA ILE A 139 6.79 -5.90 5.10
C ILE A 139 6.71 -5.73 6.61
N VAL A 140 6.66 -4.47 7.06
CA VAL A 140 6.36 -4.08 8.45
C VAL A 140 5.12 -3.21 8.44
N VAL A 141 4.07 -3.61 9.15
CA VAL A 141 2.85 -2.83 9.35
C VAL A 141 2.84 -2.25 10.76
N ILE A 142 2.50 -0.98 10.90
CA ILE A 142 2.34 -0.28 12.19
C ILE A 142 0.89 0.18 12.30
N ASP A 143 0.12 -0.43 13.19
CA ASP A 143 -1.30 -0.13 13.45
C ASP A 143 -1.49 0.35 14.89
N SER A 144 -1.79 1.60 15.13
CA SER A 144 -1.84 2.72 14.19
C SER A 144 -0.97 3.89 14.71
N VAL A 145 -0.64 4.84 13.82
CA VAL A 145 0.06 6.09 14.22
C VAL A 145 -0.65 6.80 15.36
N ALA A 146 -1.99 6.76 15.39
CA ALA A 146 -2.80 7.39 16.44
C ALA A 146 -2.50 6.83 17.85
N ALA A 147 -2.10 5.57 17.93
CA ALA A 147 -1.79 4.85 19.18
C ALA A 147 -0.30 4.96 19.59
N LEU A 148 0.55 5.56 18.76
CA LEU A 148 1.96 5.78 19.10
C LEU A 148 2.10 6.91 20.14
N THR A 149 1.80 6.59 21.39
CA THR A 149 1.88 7.54 22.49
C THR A 149 3.33 7.72 22.92
N PRO A 150 3.87 8.94 22.92
CA PRO A 150 5.21 9.22 23.44
C PRO A 150 5.34 8.83 24.91
N ARG A 151 6.50 8.29 25.30
CA ARG A 151 6.79 7.89 26.70
C ARG A 151 6.54 9.04 27.67
N ALA A 152 6.97 10.24 27.34
CA ALA A 152 6.77 11.42 28.19
C ALA A 152 5.29 11.77 28.43
N GLU A 153 4.40 11.38 27.51
CA GLU A 153 2.96 11.55 27.67
C GLU A 153 2.36 10.48 28.61
N ILE A 154 2.93 9.27 28.59
CA ILE A 154 2.51 8.15 29.48
C ILE A 154 2.99 8.39 30.92
N GLU A 155 4.20 8.92 31.09
CA GLU A 155 4.82 9.20 32.40
C GLU A 155 4.33 10.52 33.03
N GLY A 156 3.66 11.39 32.25
CA GLY A 156 3.08 12.65 32.70
C GLY A 156 1.82 12.47 33.51
N GLU A 157 1.36 13.55 34.16
CA GLU A 157 0.11 13.54 34.91
C GLU A 157 -1.11 13.70 33.98
N MET A 158 -2.27 13.16 34.41
CA MET A 158 -3.52 13.32 33.68
C MET A 158 -3.90 14.81 33.57
N GLY A 159 -3.93 15.32 32.34
CA GLY A 159 -4.24 16.73 32.05
C GLY A 159 -3.05 17.55 31.60
N ASP A 160 -1.84 17.01 31.63
CA ASP A 160 -0.65 17.66 31.08
C ASP A 160 -0.83 17.92 29.59
N GLN A 161 -0.58 19.16 29.18
CA GLN A 161 -0.60 19.54 27.79
C GLN A 161 0.81 19.49 27.22
N LEU A 162 1.11 18.41 26.46
CA LEU A 162 2.42 18.19 25.82
C LEU A 162 2.28 18.30 24.28
N PRO A 163 2.01 19.50 23.73
CA PRO A 163 1.66 19.65 22.34
C PRO A 163 2.82 19.25 21.41
N GLY A 164 2.49 18.46 20.39
CA GLY A 164 3.39 18.13 19.30
C GLY A 164 4.44 17.07 19.59
N LEU A 165 4.43 16.40 20.74
CA LEU A 165 5.37 15.31 21.05
C LEU A 165 5.30 14.18 20.03
N GLN A 166 4.09 13.69 19.73
CA GLN A 166 3.89 12.64 18.71
C GLN A 166 4.40 13.07 17.32
N ALA A 167 4.17 14.33 16.93
CA ALA A 167 4.67 14.84 15.65
C ALA A 167 6.20 14.93 15.59
N ARG A 168 6.86 15.26 16.72
CA ARG A 168 8.33 15.27 16.86
C ARG A 168 8.87 13.84 16.78
N LEU A 169 8.27 12.90 17.51
CA LEU A 169 8.62 11.49 17.50
C LEU A 169 8.55 10.92 16.07
N MET A 170 7.43 11.12 15.37
CA MET A 170 7.25 10.69 13.98
C MET A 170 8.28 11.34 13.04
N SER A 171 8.56 12.63 13.19
CA SER A 171 9.56 13.31 12.35
C SER A 171 10.97 12.76 12.56
N GLN A 172 11.35 12.44 13.78
CA GLN A 172 12.64 11.85 14.12
C GLN A 172 12.77 10.43 13.60
N ALA A 173 11.75 9.60 13.84
CA ALA A 173 11.71 8.21 13.40
C ALA A 173 11.78 8.09 11.90
N LEU A 174 10.97 8.85 11.14
CA LEU A 174 10.93 8.78 9.69
C LEU A 174 12.26 9.22 9.04
N ARG A 175 12.97 10.21 9.63
CA ARG A 175 14.32 10.58 9.16
C ARG A 175 15.30 9.43 9.30
N LYS A 176 15.23 8.67 10.40
CA LYS A 176 16.09 7.52 10.67
C LYS A 176 15.71 6.31 9.80
N LEU A 177 14.42 5.98 9.74
CA LEU A 177 13.89 4.82 9.05
C LEU A 177 14.07 4.89 7.52
N THR A 178 13.86 6.06 6.89
CA THR A 178 13.80 6.16 5.43
C THR A 178 15.06 5.67 4.73
N GLY A 179 16.24 5.98 5.29
CA GLY A 179 17.52 5.50 4.75
C GLY A 179 17.70 3.98 4.88
N ASN A 180 17.22 3.40 5.98
CA ASN A 180 17.30 1.97 6.25
C ASN A 180 16.30 1.20 5.37
N ILE A 181 15.06 1.69 5.25
CA ILE A 181 13.99 1.13 4.42
C ILE A 181 14.44 0.96 2.96
N LYS A 182 15.10 1.98 2.39
CA LYS A 182 15.60 1.90 1.03
C LYS A 182 16.70 0.85 0.86
N ARG A 183 17.59 0.70 1.86
CA ARG A 183 18.71 -0.25 1.80
C ARG A 183 18.27 -1.69 2.00
N SER A 184 17.31 -1.92 2.91
CA SER A 184 16.78 -3.25 3.21
C SER A 184 15.73 -3.72 2.21
N ASN A 185 15.25 -2.83 1.34
CA ASN A 185 14.13 -3.10 0.43
C ASN A 185 12.83 -3.53 1.15
N THR A 186 12.67 -3.13 2.43
CA THR A 186 11.48 -3.43 3.22
C THR A 186 10.35 -2.45 2.91
N LEU A 187 9.13 -2.93 2.73
CA LEU A 187 7.93 -2.09 2.71
C LEU A 187 7.51 -1.76 4.15
N VAL A 188 7.36 -0.48 4.48
CA VAL A 188 6.80 -0.06 5.77
C VAL A 188 5.47 0.63 5.56
N VAL A 189 4.42 0.05 6.15
CA VAL A 189 3.04 0.56 6.06
C VAL A 189 2.63 1.16 7.40
N PHE A 190 2.25 2.42 7.40
CA PHE A 190 1.64 3.09 8.53
C PHE A 190 0.13 3.17 8.32
N ILE A 191 -0.63 2.58 9.24
CA ILE A 191 -2.07 2.80 9.34
C ILE A 191 -2.28 4.08 10.14
N ASN A 192 -3.18 4.95 9.67
CA ASN A 192 -3.45 6.22 10.33
C ASN A 192 -4.96 6.49 10.44
N GLN A 193 -5.32 7.29 11.42
CA GLN A 193 -6.70 7.71 11.67
C GLN A 193 -6.89 9.17 11.26
N LEU A 194 -8.13 9.52 10.94
CA LEU A 194 -8.56 10.89 10.69
C LEU A 194 -9.04 11.53 11.97
N ARG A 195 -8.67 12.81 12.15
CA ARG A 195 -9.17 13.69 13.21
C ARG A 195 -9.74 14.95 12.59
N MET A 196 -10.76 15.52 13.23
CA MET A 196 -11.29 16.82 12.82
C MET A 196 -10.39 17.93 13.36
N LYS A 197 -9.96 18.83 12.49
CA LYS A 197 -9.20 20.02 12.88
C LYS A 197 -10.14 21.00 13.60
N ILE A 198 -9.80 21.37 14.82
CA ILE A 198 -10.53 22.38 15.60
C ILE A 198 -9.98 23.75 15.23
N GLY A 199 -10.84 24.71 14.91
CA GLY A 199 -10.50 26.10 14.63
C GLY A 199 -11.12 26.65 13.34
N GLN A 200 -10.83 27.92 13.04
CA GLN A 200 -11.27 28.56 11.79
C GLN A 200 -10.58 27.90 10.58
N MET A 201 -11.39 27.41 9.65
CA MET A 201 -10.90 26.85 8.40
C MET A 201 -10.99 27.87 7.29
N MET A 202 -9.93 27.96 6.48
CA MET A 202 -10.00 28.73 5.24
C MET A 202 -10.91 28.00 4.22
N PRO A 203 -11.68 28.74 3.41
CA PRO A 203 -12.46 28.14 2.34
C PRO A 203 -11.60 27.22 1.46
N GLY A 204 -12.06 25.98 1.22
CA GLY A 204 -11.37 24.99 0.41
C GLY A 204 -10.39 24.07 1.15
N GLN A 205 -10.18 24.25 2.46
CA GLN A 205 -9.42 23.28 3.27
C GLN A 205 -10.31 22.16 3.79
N SER A 206 -9.82 20.90 3.70
CA SER A 206 -10.48 19.77 4.36
C SER A 206 -10.37 19.91 5.87
N PRO A 207 -11.46 19.72 6.62
CA PRO A 207 -11.42 19.71 8.07
C PRO A 207 -10.70 18.47 8.63
N GLU A 208 -10.53 17.43 7.82
CA GLU A 208 -9.94 16.17 8.23
C GLU A 208 -8.41 16.22 8.13
N VAL A 209 -7.73 15.79 9.18
CA VAL A 209 -6.27 15.66 9.24
C VAL A 209 -5.88 14.30 9.79
N THR A 210 -4.76 13.77 9.34
CA THR A 210 -4.17 12.54 9.90
C THR A 210 -3.38 12.86 11.16
N THR A 211 -3.29 11.92 12.11
CA THR A 211 -2.51 12.04 13.35
C THR A 211 -1.00 11.96 13.08
N GLY A 212 -0.17 12.29 14.07
CA GLY A 212 1.30 12.22 13.97
C GLY A 212 1.95 13.37 13.19
N GLY A 213 1.21 14.46 12.90
CA GLY A 213 1.72 15.65 12.24
C GLY A 213 1.89 15.49 10.71
N ASN A 214 2.78 16.30 10.12
CA ASN A 214 2.92 16.36 8.66
C ASN A 214 4.06 15.48 8.12
N ALA A 215 4.96 14.96 8.95
CA ALA A 215 6.15 14.28 8.49
C ALA A 215 5.81 13.08 7.58
N LEU A 216 4.87 12.23 7.99
CA LEU A 216 4.46 11.06 7.24
C LEU A 216 3.93 11.42 5.84
N LYS A 217 3.20 12.55 5.70
CA LYS A 217 2.71 13.03 4.40
C LYS A 217 3.84 13.31 3.41
N PHE A 218 5.01 13.74 3.89
CA PHE A 218 6.18 14.01 3.04
C PHE A 218 6.99 12.75 2.77
N TYR A 219 7.22 11.92 3.78
CA TYR A 219 8.05 10.72 3.66
C TYR A 219 7.35 9.59 2.89
N ALA A 220 6.05 9.43 3.03
CA ALA A 220 5.29 8.42 2.28
C ALA A 220 5.46 8.58 0.77
N SER A 221 5.75 7.47 0.09
CA SER A 221 5.77 7.39 -1.38
C SER A 221 4.39 7.17 -1.95
N VAL A 222 3.54 6.43 -1.23
CA VAL A 222 2.14 6.18 -1.57
C VAL A 222 1.28 6.55 -0.36
N ARG A 223 0.13 7.19 -0.61
CA ARG A 223 -0.89 7.48 0.41
C ARG A 223 -2.25 7.06 -0.12
N LEU A 224 -2.95 6.23 0.66
CA LEU A 224 -4.26 5.69 0.33
C LEU A 224 -5.30 6.22 1.32
N ASP A 225 -6.35 6.85 0.80
CA ASP A 225 -7.56 7.24 1.56
C ASP A 225 -8.62 6.17 1.37
N ILE A 226 -9.01 5.48 2.44
CA ILE A 226 -9.99 4.40 2.43
C ILE A 226 -11.26 4.84 3.10
N ARG A 227 -12.40 4.69 2.39
CA ARG A 227 -13.72 5.11 2.90
C ARG A 227 -14.79 4.10 2.55
N ARG A 228 -15.58 3.71 3.55
CA ARG A 228 -16.82 2.99 3.35
C ARG A 228 -17.83 3.92 2.66
N ILE A 229 -18.45 3.45 1.58
CA ILE A 229 -19.45 4.22 0.80
C ILE A 229 -20.83 3.58 0.76
N GLY A 230 -20.96 2.31 1.10
CA GLY A 230 -22.24 1.60 1.10
C GLY A 230 -22.16 0.27 1.83
N ALA A 231 -23.31 -0.34 2.07
CA ALA A 231 -23.43 -1.69 2.60
C ALA A 231 -23.78 -2.68 1.49
N ILE A 232 -23.22 -3.88 1.56
CA ILE A 232 -23.56 -5.01 0.68
C ILE A 232 -24.55 -5.88 1.44
N LYS A 233 -25.68 -6.17 0.81
CA LYS A 233 -26.77 -6.95 1.42
C LYS A 233 -27.00 -8.24 0.65
N LYS A 234 -27.35 -9.31 1.39
CA LYS A 234 -27.89 -10.55 0.88
C LYS A 234 -29.26 -10.76 1.52
N GLY A 235 -30.33 -10.45 0.78
CA GLY A 235 -31.64 -10.28 1.37
C GLY A 235 -31.64 -9.11 2.37
N ASP A 236 -32.04 -9.35 3.63
CA ASP A 236 -32.04 -8.35 4.69
C ASP A 236 -30.73 -8.28 5.48
N GLU A 237 -29.82 -9.23 5.28
CA GLU A 237 -28.56 -9.30 6.01
C GLU A 237 -27.47 -8.44 5.34
N ILE A 238 -26.73 -7.68 6.15
CA ILE A 238 -25.55 -6.95 5.68
C ILE A 238 -24.34 -7.88 5.78
N ILE A 239 -23.81 -8.26 4.61
CA ILE A 239 -22.70 -9.21 4.48
C ILE A 239 -21.33 -8.53 4.24
N GLY A 240 -21.31 -7.23 4.03
CA GLY A 240 -20.08 -6.51 3.75
C GLY A 240 -20.30 -5.04 3.44
N ASN A 241 -19.25 -4.39 2.99
CA ASN A 241 -19.23 -2.97 2.65
C ASN A 241 -18.62 -2.73 1.27
N GLN A 242 -19.20 -1.80 0.52
CA GLN A 242 -18.50 -1.15 -0.58
C GLN A 242 -17.53 -0.12 -0.02
N THR A 243 -16.29 -0.21 -0.43
CA THR A 243 -15.19 0.62 0.04
C THR A 243 -14.51 1.30 -1.12
N LYS A 244 -14.41 2.62 -1.02
CA LYS A 244 -13.65 3.44 -1.97
C LYS A 244 -12.24 3.64 -1.47
N ILE A 245 -11.25 3.32 -2.31
CA ILE A 245 -9.83 3.54 -2.05
C ILE A 245 -9.33 4.55 -3.08
N LYS A 246 -8.82 5.69 -2.59
CA LYS A 246 -8.24 6.74 -3.44
C LYS A 246 -6.73 6.80 -3.23
N VAL A 247 -5.98 6.73 -4.33
CA VAL A 247 -4.54 6.95 -4.35
C VAL A 247 -4.28 8.45 -4.32
N VAL A 248 -4.10 9.01 -3.12
CA VAL A 248 -3.98 10.48 -2.93
C VAL A 248 -2.59 10.99 -3.28
N LYS A 249 -1.58 10.15 -3.06
CA LYS A 249 -0.18 10.41 -3.40
C LYS A 249 0.46 9.15 -3.95
N ASN A 250 1.22 9.29 -5.02
CA ASN A 250 2.01 8.21 -5.58
C ASN A 250 3.27 8.80 -6.23
N LYS A 251 4.45 8.37 -5.76
CA LYS A 251 5.75 8.77 -6.33
C LYS A 251 6.25 7.78 -7.39
N MET A 252 5.54 6.66 -7.59
CA MET A 252 5.94 5.57 -8.48
C MET A 252 5.19 5.61 -9.82
N ALA A 253 3.97 6.19 -9.83
CA ALA A 253 3.10 6.30 -10.99
C ALA A 253 2.15 7.51 -10.82
N PRO A 254 1.38 7.91 -11.85
CA PRO A 254 0.41 9.00 -11.73
C PRO A 254 -0.60 8.76 -10.60
N PRO A 255 -0.77 9.74 -9.67
CA PRO A 255 -1.70 9.62 -8.54
C PRO A 255 -3.15 9.91 -8.95
N PHE A 256 -4.03 9.97 -7.95
CA PHE A 256 -5.46 10.35 -7.99
C PHE A 256 -6.40 9.34 -8.61
N LYS A 257 -5.91 8.15 -8.97
CA LYS A 257 -6.78 7.03 -9.32
C LYS A 257 -7.59 6.61 -8.09
N GLN A 258 -8.79 6.10 -8.34
CA GLN A 258 -9.67 5.59 -7.29
C GLN A 258 -10.30 4.28 -7.76
N VAL A 259 -10.50 3.39 -6.81
CA VAL A 259 -11.18 2.11 -7.02
C VAL A 259 -12.30 1.95 -6.00
N ILE A 260 -13.31 1.19 -6.36
CA ILE A 260 -14.38 0.77 -5.47
C ILE A 260 -14.30 -0.75 -5.40
N THR A 261 -14.02 -1.25 -4.21
CA THR A 261 -13.94 -2.68 -3.94
C THR A 261 -14.99 -3.09 -2.92
N GLU A 262 -15.25 -4.39 -2.83
CA GLU A 262 -16.17 -4.98 -1.87
C GLU A 262 -15.37 -5.69 -0.76
N ILE A 263 -15.59 -5.27 0.48
CA ILE A 263 -15.04 -5.96 1.66
C ILE A 263 -16.17 -6.77 2.29
N LEU A 264 -16.04 -8.09 2.22
CA LEU A 264 -16.99 -9.03 2.81
C LEU A 264 -16.56 -9.38 4.24
N TYR A 265 -17.52 -9.41 5.17
CA TYR A 265 -17.23 -9.72 6.56
C TYR A 265 -16.68 -11.13 6.72
N GLY A 266 -15.57 -11.24 7.44
CA GLY A 266 -14.85 -12.49 7.64
C GLY A 266 -14.12 -13.07 6.42
N GLN A 267 -14.14 -12.39 5.25
CA GLN A 267 -13.49 -12.83 4.02
C GLN A 267 -12.52 -11.79 3.44
N GLY A 268 -12.68 -10.50 3.81
CA GLY A 268 -11.86 -9.41 3.29
C GLY A 268 -12.31 -8.91 1.93
N ILE A 269 -11.37 -8.39 1.14
CA ILE A 269 -11.63 -7.88 -0.22
C ILE A 269 -12.04 -9.04 -1.12
N SER A 270 -13.15 -8.87 -1.83
CA SER A 270 -13.72 -9.89 -2.71
C SER A 270 -12.94 -9.96 -4.03
N ARG A 271 -11.91 -10.82 -4.08
CA ARG A 271 -11.12 -11.06 -5.31
C ARG A 271 -12.01 -11.43 -6.48
N GLU A 272 -12.90 -12.40 -6.30
CA GLU A 272 -13.80 -12.87 -7.37
C GLU A 272 -14.79 -11.79 -7.79
N GLY A 273 -15.22 -10.93 -6.85
CA GLY A 273 -16.05 -9.77 -7.15
C GLY A 273 -15.35 -8.76 -8.06
N GLU A 274 -14.08 -8.48 -7.79
CA GLU A 274 -13.24 -7.61 -8.64
C GLU A 274 -12.98 -8.24 -10.02
N LEU A 275 -12.68 -9.54 -10.07
CA LEU A 275 -12.49 -10.26 -11.34
C LEU A 275 -13.73 -10.19 -12.23
N ILE A 276 -14.93 -10.29 -11.65
CA ILE A 276 -16.19 -10.18 -12.40
C ILE A 276 -16.37 -8.75 -12.93
N ASP A 277 -16.22 -7.74 -12.06
CA ASP A 277 -16.44 -6.35 -12.47
C ASP A 277 -15.44 -5.93 -13.55
N MET A 278 -14.17 -6.19 -13.33
CA MET A 278 -13.12 -5.91 -14.31
C MET A 278 -13.26 -6.74 -15.57
N GLY A 279 -13.68 -8.00 -15.43
CA GLY A 279 -13.93 -8.90 -16.55
C GLY A 279 -15.04 -8.37 -17.47
N VAL A 280 -16.09 -7.81 -16.88
CA VAL A 280 -17.18 -7.16 -17.63
C VAL A 280 -16.66 -5.93 -18.37
N ASP A 281 -15.91 -5.06 -17.69
CA ASP A 281 -15.32 -3.85 -18.28
C ASP A 281 -14.33 -4.20 -19.40
N ALA A 282 -13.57 -5.27 -19.22
CA ALA A 282 -12.63 -5.78 -20.20
C ALA A 282 -13.25 -6.59 -21.35
N LYS A 283 -14.56 -6.88 -21.28
CA LYS A 283 -15.27 -7.78 -22.19
C LYS A 283 -14.73 -9.22 -22.21
N LEU A 284 -14.16 -9.67 -21.11
CA LEU A 284 -13.77 -11.05 -20.84
C LEU A 284 -14.89 -11.83 -20.13
N VAL A 285 -15.75 -11.12 -19.42
CA VAL A 285 -16.98 -11.62 -18.82
C VAL A 285 -18.14 -10.92 -19.51
N GLU A 286 -19.09 -11.69 -20.03
CA GLU A 286 -20.31 -11.15 -20.61
C GLU A 286 -21.39 -11.04 -19.55
N LYS A 287 -22.11 -9.91 -19.56
CA LYS A 287 -23.27 -9.68 -18.71
C LYS A 287 -24.51 -9.45 -19.56
N ALA A 288 -25.41 -10.40 -19.56
CA ALA A 288 -26.69 -10.34 -20.28
C ALA A 288 -27.84 -10.33 -19.24
N GLY A 289 -28.39 -9.16 -18.97
CA GLY A 289 -29.37 -8.97 -17.89
C GLY A 289 -28.78 -9.34 -16.53
N ALA A 290 -29.32 -10.35 -15.87
CA ALA A 290 -28.82 -10.88 -14.60
C ALA A 290 -27.75 -11.99 -14.74
N TRP A 291 -27.50 -12.48 -15.96
CA TRP A 291 -26.60 -13.60 -16.22
C TRP A 291 -25.17 -13.13 -16.52
N TYR A 292 -24.21 -13.88 -15.98
CA TYR A 292 -22.77 -13.71 -16.24
C TYR A 292 -22.24 -14.95 -16.95
N SER A 293 -21.39 -14.77 -17.96
CA SER A 293 -20.77 -15.84 -18.75
C SER A 293 -19.30 -15.53 -19.06
N ILE A 294 -18.48 -16.56 -19.19
CA ILE A 294 -17.09 -16.49 -19.68
C ILE A 294 -17.01 -17.37 -20.92
N GLY A 295 -16.89 -16.76 -22.12
CA GLY A 295 -17.08 -17.48 -23.39
C GLY A 295 -18.48 -18.08 -23.47
N GLU A 296 -18.58 -19.38 -23.74
CA GLU A 296 -19.85 -20.10 -23.81
C GLU A 296 -20.37 -20.58 -22.43
N GLU A 297 -19.56 -20.46 -21.37
CA GLU A 297 -19.88 -21.00 -20.06
C GLU A 297 -20.60 -19.98 -19.19
N ARG A 298 -21.82 -20.34 -18.73
CA ARG A 298 -22.59 -19.53 -17.77
C ARG A 298 -22.06 -19.74 -16.35
N ILE A 299 -21.57 -18.66 -15.72
CA ILE A 299 -20.97 -18.70 -14.38
C ILE A 299 -21.95 -18.31 -13.26
N GLY A 300 -23.15 -17.79 -13.60
CA GLY A 300 -24.18 -17.55 -12.58
C GLY A 300 -25.22 -16.51 -12.96
N GLN A 301 -26.37 -16.61 -12.29
CA GLN A 301 -27.40 -15.57 -12.31
C GLN A 301 -27.22 -14.69 -11.07
N GLY A 302 -26.90 -13.40 -11.29
CA GLY A 302 -26.52 -12.46 -10.25
C GLY A 302 -25.03 -12.56 -9.86
N LYS A 303 -24.49 -11.43 -9.40
CA LYS A 303 -23.04 -11.32 -9.06
C LYS A 303 -22.62 -12.28 -7.94
N GLU A 304 -23.51 -12.55 -6.98
CA GLU A 304 -23.21 -13.46 -5.87
C GLU A 304 -22.98 -14.91 -6.33
N ASN A 305 -23.85 -15.42 -7.23
CA ASN A 305 -23.68 -16.76 -7.77
C ASN A 305 -22.45 -16.85 -8.68
N ALA A 306 -22.18 -15.82 -9.48
CA ALA A 306 -20.98 -15.76 -10.30
C ALA A 306 -19.70 -15.74 -9.43
N ARG A 307 -19.72 -15.03 -8.30
CA ARG A 307 -18.63 -14.99 -7.32
C ARG A 307 -18.40 -16.36 -6.69
N GLN A 308 -19.49 -17.03 -6.29
CA GLN A 308 -19.37 -18.39 -5.72
C GLN A 308 -18.85 -19.37 -6.77
N TYR A 309 -19.30 -19.26 -8.01
CA TYR A 309 -18.80 -20.10 -9.10
C TYR A 309 -17.28 -19.96 -9.31
N LEU A 310 -16.75 -18.73 -9.29
CA LEU A 310 -15.29 -18.51 -9.41
C LEU A 310 -14.53 -19.04 -8.19
N LYS A 311 -15.10 -19.00 -6.98
CA LYS A 311 -14.51 -19.62 -5.78
C LYS A 311 -14.42 -21.14 -5.90
N ASP A 312 -15.46 -21.78 -6.46
CA ASP A 312 -15.53 -23.22 -6.64
C ASP A 312 -14.66 -23.68 -7.84
N ASN A 313 -14.29 -22.75 -8.74
CA ASN A 313 -13.44 -22.99 -9.91
C ASN A 313 -12.19 -22.09 -9.90
N PRO A 314 -11.22 -22.32 -9.02
CA PRO A 314 -10.05 -21.46 -8.82
C PRO A 314 -9.17 -21.34 -10.07
N GLU A 315 -9.07 -22.39 -10.90
CA GLU A 315 -8.32 -22.35 -12.16
C GLU A 315 -8.91 -21.35 -13.16
N LEU A 316 -10.24 -21.25 -13.23
CA LEU A 316 -10.91 -20.28 -14.09
C LEU A 316 -10.71 -18.86 -13.57
N ALA A 317 -10.79 -18.67 -12.25
CA ALA A 317 -10.51 -17.38 -11.59
C ALA A 317 -9.07 -16.92 -11.86
N GLU A 318 -8.10 -17.82 -11.77
CA GLU A 318 -6.67 -17.52 -12.01
C GLU A 318 -6.42 -17.16 -13.49
N ARG A 319 -7.00 -17.92 -14.42
CA ARG A 319 -6.93 -17.61 -15.86
C ARG A 319 -7.51 -16.22 -16.16
N LEU A 320 -8.65 -15.89 -15.57
CA LEU A 320 -9.27 -14.58 -15.74
C LEU A 320 -8.39 -13.47 -15.15
N GLU A 321 -7.79 -13.69 -13.97
CA GLU A 321 -6.88 -12.74 -13.34
C GLU A 321 -5.63 -12.49 -14.20
N VAL A 322 -5.00 -13.54 -14.73
CA VAL A 322 -3.84 -13.41 -15.62
C VAL A 322 -4.18 -12.57 -16.84
N ALA A 323 -5.30 -12.87 -17.51
CA ALA A 323 -5.75 -12.12 -18.68
C ALA A 323 -6.05 -10.64 -18.36
N LEU A 324 -6.59 -10.35 -17.16
CA LEU A 324 -6.83 -8.99 -16.72
C LEU A 324 -5.52 -8.27 -16.39
N ARG A 325 -4.55 -8.94 -15.73
CA ARG A 325 -3.23 -8.37 -15.46
C ARG A 325 -2.49 -8.02 -16.74
N GLU A 326 -2.47 -8.91 -17.72
CA GLU A 326 -1.85 -8.67 -19.04
C GLU A 326 -2.48 -7.47 -19.75
N LYS A 327 -3.80 -7.27 -19.61
CA LYS A 327 -4.51 -6.19 -20.27
C LYS A 327 -4.33 -4.82 -19.59
N PHE A 328 -4.24 -4.78 -18.26
CA PHE A 328 -4.30 -3.54 -17.49
C PHE A 328 -3.02 -3.17 -16.76
N VAL A 329 -2.13 -4.12 -16.50
CA VAL A 329 -0.79 -3.82 -15.97
C VAL A 329 0.12 -3.63 -17.18
N PRO A 330 0.77 -2.47 -17.35
CA PRO A 330 1.69 -2.27 -18.45
C PRO A 330 2.79 -3.34 -18.38
N ALA A 331 3.01 -4.05 -19.47
CA ALA A 331 4.22 -4.85 -19.63
C ALA A 331 5.40 -3.94 -19.32
N GLU A 332 6.39 -4.43 -18.56
CA GLU A 332 7.62 -3.70 -18.27
C GLU A 332 8.11 -3.05 -19.57
N THR A 333 8.16 -1.74 -19.60
CA THR A 333 8.81 -1.02 -20.68
C THR A 333 10.30 -1.38 -20.60
N LYS A 334 10.71 -2.34 -21.45
CA LYS A 334 12.13 -2.61 -21.66
C LYS A 334 12.74 -1.28 -22.11
N PRO A 335 13.77 -0.77 -21.43
CA PRO A 335 14.48 0.38 -21.93
C PRO A 335 15.25 -0.06 -23.19
N GLY A 336 14.84 0.41 -24.37
CA GLY A 336 15.65 0.32 -25.59
C GLY A 336 15.03 -0.37 -26.80
N GLU A 337 13.75 -0.11 -27.13
CA GLU A 337 13.32 -0.19 -28.52
C GLU A 337 12.80 1.19 -28.89
N ASP A 338 13.74 2.01 -29.37
CA ASP A 338 13.51 3.25 -30.09
C ASP A 338 12.89 2.86 -31.43
N ASP A 339 11.59 3.04 -31.60
CA ASP A 339 10.94 2.98 -32.90
C ASP A 339 11.43 4.19 -33.70
N GLY A 340 12.64 4.06 -34.20
CA GLY A 340 13.17 4.87 -35.27
C GLY A 340 12.45 4.47 -36.57
N ASP A 341 12.02 5.48 -37.28
CA ASP A 341 11.50 5.52 -38.64
C ASP A 341 10.00 5.28 -38.86
N ALA A 342 9.30 6.41 -38.84
CA ALA A 342 8.21 6.63 -39.78
C ALA A 342 8.13 8.12 -40.12
N ASP A 343 9.07 8.57 -40.98
CA ASP A 343 8.86 9.70 -41.87
C ASP A 343 9.63 9.45 -43.17
N ALA A 344 8.88 9.07 -44.20
CA ALA A 344 9.20 9.28 -45.60
C ALA A 344 7.93 9.70 -46.34
#